data_5bd44b7760d94c51574874c3eac37952
#
_entry.id   5bd44b7760d94c51574874c3eac37952
#
_cell.length_a   1.000
_cell.length_b   1.000
_cell.length_c   1.000
_cell.angle_alpha   90.00
_cell.angle_beta   90.00
_cell.angle_gamma   90.00
#
_symmetry.space_group_name_H-M   'P 1'
#
loop_
_entity.id
_entity.type
_entity.pdbx_description
1 polymer ?
#
loop_
_entity_poly.entity_id
_entity_poly.type
_entity_poly.pdbx_seq_one_letter_code
_entity_poly.pdbx_strand_id
1 'polypeptide(L)'
;MRITSLPLTAAAPALLAACALAPSDRAPDVPGVLQPPQGQVVYLEALATGVQIYECSQKADSTYEWAFKSPEASLTTRSGQYLGKHYAGPTWESTDGSSVVGEVKARDPGPISSAIPWLLLAAKANRGSGVFSSAKSIQRVSTNGGLAPLEPCDATRLHAVARVPYTASYYFYR
;
A
#
# COMPACT_ATOMS: atom_id res chain seq x y z
N MET A 1 -21.62 46.08 -65.92
CA MET A 1 -21.81 45.89 -64.47
C MET A 1 -21.24 44.56 -64.16
N ARG A 2 -20.00 44.49 -63.55
CA ARG A 2 -19.30 43.27 -63.23
C ARG A 2 -19.44 43.05 -61.74
N ILE A 3 -20.03 41.92 -61.31
CA ILE A 3 -20.19 41.49 -59.93
C ILE A 3 -19.01 40.62 -59.63
N THR A 4 -18.13 41.09 -58.77
CA THR A 4 -16.99 40.34 -58.20
C THR A 4 -17.45 39.62 -56.93
N SER A 5 -17.52 38.28 -56.99
CA SER A 5 -17.78 37.42 -55.83
C SER A 5 -16.49 37.18 -55.02
N LEU A 6 -16.50 37.56 -53.75
CA LEU A 6 -15.44 37.22 -52.76
C LEU A 6 -15.61 35.75 -52.29
N PRO A 7 -14.52 34.99 -52.14
CA PRO A 7 -14.59 33.68 -51.51
C PRO A 7 -14.61 33.80 -49.98
N LEU A 8 -15.57 33.12 -49.36
CA LEU A 8 -15.70 32.98 -47.91
C LEU A 8 -14.78 31.86 -47.44
N THR A 9 -13.69 32.21 -46.78
CA THR A 9 -12.78 31.24 -46.14
C THR A 9 -13.34 30.80 -44.80
N ALA A 10 -13.79 29.55 -44.71
CA ALA A 10 -14.21 28.91 -43.48
C ALA A 10 -12.97 28.45 -42.68
N ALA A 11 -12.70 29.08 -41.54
CA ALA A 11 -11.69 28.64 -40.57
C ALA A 11 -12.28 27.52 -39.70
N ALA A 12 -11.75 26.32 -39.82
CA ALA A 12 -12.11 25.21 -38.95
C ALA A 12 -11.39 25.36 -37.58
N PRO A 13 -12.09 25.23 -36.43
CA PRO A 13 -11.45 25.24 -35.16
C PRO A 13 -10.70 23.90 -34.91
N ALA A 14 -9.39 23.95 -34.71
CA ALA A 14 -8.60 22.81 -34.24
C ALA A 14 -8.95 22.54 -32.78
N LEU A 15 -9.64 21.43 -32.52
CA LEU A 15 -9.81 20.90 -31.16
C LEU A 15 -8.49 20.34 -30.69
N LEU A 16 -7.81 21.08 -29.81
CA LEU A 16 -6.69 20.58 -28.99
C LEU A 16 -7.25 19.58 -27.99
N ALA A 17 -7.12 18.28 -28.28
CA ALA A 17 -7.34 17.23 -27.31
C ALA A 17 -6.23 17.33 -26.25
N ALA A 18 -6.54 17.95 -25.10
CA ALA A 18 -5.70 17.87 -23.92
C ALA A 18 -5.71 16.41 -23.45
N CYS A 19 -4.64 15.67 -23.69
CA CYS A 19 -4.36 14.42 -22.99
C CYS A 19 -4.23 14.76 -21.51
N ALA A 20 -5.32 14.61 -20.75
CA ALA A 20 -5.26 14.56 -19.30
C ALA A 20 -4.43 13.31 -18.94
N LEU A 21 -3.16 13.50 -18.60
CA LEU A 21 -2.34 12.47 -17.97
C LEU A 21 -3.09 12.07 -16.70
N ALA A 22 -3.49 10.80 -16.61
CA ALA A 22 -3.97 10.23 -15.36
C ALA A 22 -2.94 10.55 -14.28
N PRO A 23 -3.36 10.91 -13.04
CA PRO A 23 -2.41 11.16 -11.96
C PRO A 23 -1.55 9.90 -11.82
N SER A 24 -0.28 10.00 -12.22
CA SER A 24 0.71 8.97 -11.95
C SER A 24 0.78 8.84 -10.44
N ASP A 25 0.74 7.60 -9.91
CA ASP A 25 0.97 7.34 -8.48
C ASP A 25 2.30 8.00 -8.09
N ARG A 26 2.20 9.16 -7.44
CA ARG A 26 3.38 9.90 -7.03
C ARG A 26 3.96 9.19 -5.80
N ALA A 27 5.28 8.92 -5.85
CA ALA A 27 5.98 8.38 -4.70
C ALA A 27 5.73 9.27 -3.46
N PRO A 28 5.47 8.67 -2.28
CA PRO A 28 5.28 9.44 -1.05
C PRO A 28 6.61 10.08 -0.63
N ASP A 29 6.51 11.20 0.09
CA ASP A 29 7.65 11.76 0.80
C ASP A 29 7.94 10.92 2.05
N VAL A 30 9.14 10.35 2.13
CA VAL A 30 9.52 9.41 3.20
C VAL A 30 10.95 9.67 3.67
N PRO A 31 11.29 9.32 4.93
CA PRO A 31 12.67 9.28 5.41
C PRO A 31 13.59 8.47 4.47
N GLY A 32 14.86 8.89 4.38
CA GLY A 32 15.84 8.27 3.46
C GLY A 32 15.96 6.75 3.61
N VAL A 33 15.82 6.22 4.84
CA VAL A 33 15.87 4.77 5.12
C VAL A 33 14.73 3.98 4.47
N LEU A 34 13.64 4.65 4.10
CA LEU A 34 12.48 4.03 3.45
C LEU A 34 12.46 4.27 1.94
N GLN A 35 13.47 4.95 1.38
CA GLN A 35 13.57 5.13 -0.08
C GLN A 35 13.83 3.79 -0.77
N PRO A 36 13.08 3.45 -1.84
CA PRO A 36 13.36 2.25 -2.61
C PRO A 36 14.72 2.38 -3.32
N PRO A 37 15.34 1.26 -3.73
CA PRO A 37 16.56 1.29 -4.52
C PRO A 37 16.46 2.20 -5.75
N GLN A 38 17.57 2.89 -6.08
CA GLN A 38 17.63 3.81 -7.20
C GLN A 38 17.18 3.16 -8.51
N GLY A 39 16.46 3.90 -9.32
CA GLY A 39 15.94 3.44 -10.63
C GLY A 39 14.60 2.71 -10.56
N GLN A 40 14.08 2.44 -9.37
CA GLN A 40 12.72 1.94 -9.23
C GLN A 40 11.71 3.09 -9.28
N VAL A 41 10.58 2.85 -9.95
CA VAL A 41 9.49 3.81 -10.09
C VAL A 41 8.21 3.27 -9.49
N VAL A 42 7.46 4.13 -8.79
CA VAL A 42 6.14 3.78 -8.29
C VAL A 42 5.20 3.54 -9.47
N TYR A 43 4.36 2.50 -9.38
CA TYR A 43 3.40 2.20 -10.44
C TYR A 43 1.99 1.88 -9.90
N LEU A 44 1.87 1.68 -8.59
CA LEU A 44 0.59 1.39 -7.94
C LEU A 44 0.60 1.92 -6.52
N GLU A 45 -0.51 2.55 -6.12
CA GLU A 45 -0.89 2.76 -4.74
C GLU A 45 -2.10 1.90 -4.39
N ALA A 46 -2.07 1.22 -3.25
CA ALA A 46 -3.19 0.50 -2.68
C ALA A 46 -3.47 0.98 -1.26
N LEU A 47 -4.71 1.36 -0.99
CA LEU A 47 -5.18 1.73 0.33
C LEU A 47 -5.64 0.48 1.07
N ALA A 48 -5.14 0.30 2.29
CA ALA A 48 -5.49 -0.84 3.13
C ALA A 48 -6.39 -0.41 4.28
N THR A 49 -7.43 -1.19 4.53
CA THR A 49 -8.29 -1.12 5.70
C THR A 49 -8.48 -2.52 6.26
N GLY A 50 -8.16 -2.72 7.53
CA GLY A 50 -8.23 -4.04 8.15
C GLY A 50 -7.75 -4.06 9.58
N VAL A 51 -7.13 -5.18 9.99
CA VAL A 51 -6.64 -5.41 11.36
C VAL A 51 -5.22 -5.94 11.37
N GLN A 52 -4.49 -5.60 12.42
CA GLN A 52 -3.29 -6.32 12.86
C GLN A 52 -3.73 -7.37 13.89
N ILE A 53 -3.32 -8.61 13.72
CA ILE A 53 -3.68 -9.73 14.58
C ILE A 53 -2.53 -10.00 15.52
N TYR A 54 -2.82 -10.01 16.81
CA TYR A 54 -1.89 -10.35 17.89
C TYR A 54 -2.42 -11.52 18.69
N GLU A 55 -1.53 -12.30 19.26
CA GLU A 55 -1.86 -13.36 20.21
C GLU A 55 -1.06 -13.14 21.47
N CYS A 56 -1.71 -13.22 22.62
CA CYS A 56 -1.02 -13.22 23.90
C CYS A 56 -0.21 -14.51 24.05
N SER A 57 1.09 -14.40 24.07
CA SER A 57 2.04 -15.51 24.05
C SER A 57 3.02 -15.40 25.21
N GLN A 58 3.44 -16.54 25.77
CA GLN A 58 4.51 -16.61 26.74
C GLN A 58 5.86 -16.68 26.00
N LYS A 59 6.81 -15.85 26.42
CA LYS A 59 8.19 -15.87 25.92
C LYS A 59 9.03 -16.91 26.65
N ALA A 60 10.23 -17.18 26.12
CA ALA A 60 11.17 -18.14 26.72
C ALA A 60 11.63 -17.76 28.13
N ASP A 61 11.61 -16.46 28.48
CA ASP A 61 11.92 -15.92 29.80
C ASP A 61 10.72 -15.94 30.77
N SER A 62 9.65 -16.62 30.42
CA SER A 62 8.38 -16.73 31.16
C SER A 62 7.59 -15.44 31.29
N THR A 63 7.99 -14.34 30.64
CA THR A 63 7.17 -13.12 30.50
C THR A 63 6.14 -13.29 29.41
N TYR A 64 5.15 -12.39 29.35
CA TYR A 64 4.07 -12.45 28.37
C TYR A 64 4.09 -11.22 27.46
N GLU A 65 3.68 -11.39 26.20
CA GLU A 65 3.55 -10.32 25.26
C GLU A 65 2.43 -10.55 24.26
N TRP A 66 1.90 -9.48 23.71
CA TRP A 66 1.07 -9.52 22.48
C TRP A 66 1.98 -9.72 21.28
N ALA A 67 2.19 -10.97 20.88
CA ALA A 67 3.01 -11.32 19.73
C ALA A 67 2.23 -11.04 18.44
N PHE A 68 2.81 -10.24 17.52
CA PHE A 68 2.22 -10.03 16.20
C PHE A 68 2.20 -11.33 15.39
N LYS A 69 1.05 -11.65 14.81
CA LYS A 69 0.85 -12.85 13.98
C LYS A 69 0.76 -12.52 12.50
N SER A 70 -0.14 -11.63 12.11
CA SER A 70 -0.38 -11.28 10.71
C SER A 70 -1.25 -10.03 10.56
N PRO A 71 -1.17 -9.33 9.42
CA PRO A 71 -2.24 -8.44 9.00
C PRO A 71 -3.39 -9.24 8.37
N GLU A 72 -4.56 -8.62 8.33
CA GLU A 72 -5.69 -9.03 7.51
C GLU A 72 -6.40 -7.76 7.06
N ALA A 73 -6.32 -7.43 5.77
CA ALA A 73 -6.87 -6.19 5.24
C ALA A 73 -7.38 -6.34 3.81
N SER A 74 -8.41 -5.55 3.49
CA SER A 74 -8.85 -5.29 2.14
C SER A 74 -7.99 -4.20 1.52
N LEU A 75 -7.71 -4.34 0.22
CA LEU A 75 -6.99 -3.36 -0.58
C LEU A 75 -7.95 -2.70 -1.57
N THR A 76 -7.88 -1.38 -1.68
CA THR A 76 -8.63 -0.61 -2.66
C THR A 76 -7.73 0.37 -3.39
N THR A 77 -8.15 0.79 -4.58
CA THR A 77 -7.56 1.94 -5.28
C THR A 77 -8.02 3.24 -4.62
N ARG A 78 -7.42 4.39 -4.98
CA ARG A 78 -7.91 5.73 -4.57
C ARG A 78 -9.36 6.00 -4.97
N SER A 79 -9.84 5.42 -6.07
CA SER A 79 -11.24 5.53 -6.51
C SER A 79 -12.20 4.63 -5.74
N GLY A 80 -11.70 3.86 -4.75
CA GLY A 80 -12.50 2.94 -3.94
C GLY A 80 -12.77 1.59 -4.60
N GLN A 81 -12.19 1.32 -5.77
CA GLN A 81 -12.33 0.02 -6.42
C GLN A 81 -11.56 -1.05 -5.64
N TYR A 82 -12.21 -2.18 -5.35
CA TYR A 82 -11.58 -3.31 -4.69
C TYR A 82 -10.45 -3.90 -5.56
N LEU A 83 -9.26 -3.96 -4.99
CA LEU A 83 -8.06 -4.46 -5.66
C LEU A 83 -7.72 -5.88 -5.22
N GLY A 84 -7.93 -6.21 -3.94
CA GLY A 84 -7.53 -7.50 -3.40
C GLY A 84 -7.37 -7.48 -1.89
N LYS A 85 -6.45 -8.31 -1.36
CA LYS A 85 -6.25 -8.52 0.08
C LYS A 85 -4.78 -8.50 0.47
N HIS A 86 -4.54 -8.20 1.76
CA HIS A 86 -3.23 -8.26 2.39
C HIS A 86 -3.31 -9.14 3.64
N TYR A 87 -2.39 -10.10 3.76
CA TYR A 87 -2.41 -11.11 4.81
C TYR A 87 -1.00 -11.62 5.16
N ALA A 88 -0.94 -12.70 5.93
CA ALA A 88 0.30 -13.29 6.43
C ALA A 88 1.36 -13.51 5.34
N GLY A 89 2.64 -13.27 5.73
CA GLY A 89 3.78 -13.56 4.90
C GLY A 89 4.81 -12.43 4.70
N PRO A 90 4.53 -11.12 4.81
CA PRO A 90 3.35 -10.37 4.41
C PRO A 90 3.07 -10.50 2.91
N THR A 91 1.84 -10.81 2.56
CA THR A 91 1.42 -11.06 1.18
C THR A 91 0.37 -10.05 0.73
N TRP A 92 0.50 -9.54 -0.49
CA TRP A 92 -0.53 -8.79 -1.21
C TRP A 92 -0.98 -9.63 -2.39
N GLU A 93 -2.28 -9.84 -2.51
CA GLU A 93 -2.91 -10.66 -3.56
C GLU A 93 -4.03 -9.88 -4.21
N SER A 94 -3.98 -9.75 -5.53
CA SER A 94 -4.98 -9.04 -6.33
C SER A 94 -6.07 -10.00 -6.83
N THR A 95 -7.23 -9.42 -7.15
CA THR A 95 -8.33 -10.14 -7.81
C THR A 95 -7.98 -10.66 -9.21
N ASP A 96 -6.90 -10.18 -9.82
CA ASP A 96 -6.38 -10.67 -11.10
C ASP A 96 -5.54 -11.96 -10.97
N GLY A 97 -5.39 -12.50 -9.74
CA GLY A 97 -4.65 -13.71 -9.44
C GLY A 97 -3.14 -13.50 -9.24
N SER A 98 -2.64 -12.27 -9.38
CA SER A 98 -1.24 -11.96 -9.07
C SER A 98 -1.03 -11.73 -7.59
N SER A 99 0.16 -12.06 -7.09
CA SER A 99 0.53 -11.78 -5.70
C SER A 99 2.02 -11.46 -5.56
N VAL A 100 2.35 -10.76 -4.46
CA VAL A 100 3.73 -10.51 -4.04
C VAL A 100 3.87 -10.79 -2.55
N VAL A 101 4.95 -11.45 -2.17
CA VAL A 101 5.39 -11.65 -0.78
C VAL A 101 6.52 -10.68 -0.50
N GLY A 102 6.41 -9.90 0.57
CA GLY A 102 7.42 -8.93 0.97
C GLY A 102 8.35 -9.45 2.07
N GLU A 103 9.51 -8.81 2.15
CA GLU A 103 10.47 -8.97 3.25
C GLU A 103 10.88 -7.59 3.76
N VAL A 104 10.69 -7.32 5.06
CA VAL A 104 11.02 -6.03 5.66
C VAL A 104 12.52 -5.76 5.58
N LYS A 105 12.90 -4.62 5.00
CA LYS A 105 14.29 -4.16 4.90
C LYS A 105 14.59 -2.99 5.81
N ALA A 106 13.62 -2.08 5.99
CA ALA A 106 13.78 -0.92 6.88
C ALA A 106 12.45 -0.56 7.56
N ARG A 107 12.57 0.15 8.69
CA ARG A 107 11.45 0.65 9.50
C ARG A 107 11.71 2.09 9.90
N ASP A 108 10.63 2.85 10.00
CA ASP A 108 10.61 4.20 10.57
C ASP A 108 9.35 4.33 11.42
N PRO A 109 9.39 4.97 12.60
CA PRO A 109 8.21 5.12 13.44
C PRO A 109 7.04 5.81 12.75
N GLY A 110 7.33 6.65 11.76
CA GLY A 110 6.34 7.52 11.14
C GLY A 110 5.91 8.67 12.07
N PRO A 111 5.03 9.56 11.58
CA PRO A 111 4.63 10.76 12.33
C PRO A 111 3.59 10.50 13.42
N ILE A 112 2.93 9.33 13.43
CA ILE A 112 1.84 8.99 14.37
C ILE A 112 2.35 7.92 15.33
N SER A 113 2.69 8.32 16.56
CA SER A 113 3.24 7.41 17.59
C SER A 113 2.27 6.31 18.05
N SER A 114 0.96 6.50 17.84
CA SER A 114 -0.09 5.51 18.12
C SER A 114 -0.39 4.57 16.96
N ALA A 115 0.42 4.59 15.90
CA ALA A 115 0.26 3.75 14.72
C ALA A 115 1.43 2.78 14.54
N ILE A 116 1.17 1.69 13.80
CA ILE A 116 2.25 0.78 13.38
C ILE A 116 3.27 1.51 12.50
N PRO A 117 4.57 1.14 12.57
CA PRO A 117 5.63 1.85 11.88
C PRO A 117 5.48 1.82 10.35
N TRP A 118 6.06 2.80 9.70
CA TRP A 118 6.28 2.79 8.26
C TRP A 118 7.35 1.77 7.89
N LEU A 119 7.25 1.19 6.70
CA LEU A 119 8.16 0.13 6.26
C LEU A 119 8.63 0.33 4.83
N LEU A 120 9.87 -0.08 4.56
CA LEU A 120 10.31 -0.49 3.23
C LEU A 120 10.45 -2.02 3.21
N LEU A 121 9.85 -2.66 2.21
CA LEU A 121 9.97 -4.10 1.97
C LEU A 121 10.55 -4.34 0.57
N ALA A 122 11.32 -5.40 0.43
CA ALA A 122 11.69 -5.95 -0.87
C ALA A 122 10.69 -7.05 -1.25
N ALA A 123 10.39 -7.20 -2.53
CA ALA A 123 9.67 -8.36 -3.02
C ALA A 123 10.55 -9.61 -2.90
N LYS A 124 10.10 -10.58 -2.12
CA LYS A 124 10.77 -11.87 -1.94
C LYS A 124 10.33 -12.90 -2.99
N ALA A 125 9.06 -12.84 -3.39
CA ALA A 125 8.48 -13.71 -4.41
C ALA A 125 7.26 -13.04 -5.05
N ASN A 126 7.14 -13.18 -6.36
CA ASN A 126 5.96 -12.78 -7.12
C ASN A 126 5.34 -14.02 -7.76
N ARG A 127 4.02 -14.05 -7.90
CA ARG A 127 3.26 -15.14 -8.52
C ARG A 127 2.15 -14.60 -9.41
N GLY A 128 1.76 -15.39 -10.41
CA GLY A 128 0.70 -15.04 -11.36
C GLY A 128 1.12 -13.95 -12.34
N SER A 129 0.18 -13.58 -13.21
CA SER A 129 0.32 -12.46 -14.15
C SER A 129 -0.70 -11.40 -13.76
N GLY A 130 -0.25 -10.15 -13.54
CA GLY A 130 -1.13 -9.06 -13.15
C GLY A 130 -0.40 -7.98 -12.37
N VAL A 131 -1.17 -7.20 -11.62
CA VAL A 131 -0.72 -5.93 -11.03
C VAL A 131 0.47 -6.11 -10.07
N PHE A 132 0.59 -7.23 -9.35
CA PHE A 132 1.69 -7.48 -8.41
C PHE A 132 2.87 -8.27 -9.00
N SER A 133 2.77 -8.74 -10.25
CA SER A 133 3.78 -9.61 -10.86
C SER A 133 5.15 -8.94 -11.06
N SER A 134 5.20 -7.61 -11.18
CA SER A 134 6.43 -6.84 -11.43
C SER A 134 6.93 -6.06 -10.20
N ALA A 135 6.32 -6.23 -9.04
CA ALA A 135 6.74 -5.53 -7.83
C ALA A 135 8.17 -5.92 -7.42
N LYS A 136 9.02 -4.94 -7.15
CA LYS A 136 10.39 -5.09 -6.62
C LYS A 136 10.51 -4.61 -5.18
N SER A 137 9.86 -3.47 -4.87
CA SER A 137 9.79 -2.93 -3.52
C SER A 137 8.37 -2.51 -3.18
N ILE A 138 8.06 -2.52 -1.89
CA ILE A 138 6.79 -2.07 -1.33
C ILE A 138 7.08 -1.12 -0.17
N GLN A 139 6.41 0.03 -0.14
CA GLN A 139 6.39 0.90 1.04
C GLN A 139 5.05 0.77 1.75
N ARG A 140 5.06 0.70 3.07
CA ARG A 140 3.90 0.93 3.94
C ARG A 140 4.09 2.27 4.60
N VAL A 141 3.18 3.21 4.35
CA VAL A 141 3.21 4.57 4.90
C VAL A 141 1.81 5.02 5.30
N SER A 142 1.69 6.24 5.83
CA SER A 142 0.40 6.84 6.23
C SER A 142 -0.42 5.91 7.12
N THR A 143 0.26 5.22 8.03
CA THR A 143 -0.36 4.27 8.94
C THR A 143 -1.18 4.97 10.02
N ASN A 144 -2.30 4.36 10.40
CA ASN A 144 -3.13 4.79 11.53
C ASN A 144 -3.57 3.54 12.30
N GLY A 145 -3.40 3.55 13.63
CA GLY A 145 -3.73 2.43 14.51
C GLY A 145 -2.84 1.19 14.32
N GLY A 146 -3.37 0.04 14.70
CA GLY A 146 -2.75 -1.26 14.49
C GLY A 146 -1.68 -1.68 15.50
N LEU A 147 -1.33 -0.86 16.51
CA LEU A 147 -0.41 -1.28 17.58
C LEU A 147 -1.05 -2.37 18.45
N ALA A 148 -0.21 -3.17 19.10
CA ALA A 148 -0.67 -4.15 20.08
C ALA A 148 -1.57 -3.51 21.16
N PRO A 149 -2.51 -4.26 21.75
CA PRO A 149 -3.34 -3.77 22.84
C PRO A 149 -2.51 -3.19 23.98
N LEU A 150 -3.02 -2.13 24.63
CA LEU A 150 -2.43 -1.55 25.84
C LEU A 150 -2.71 -2.40 27.08
N GLU A 151 -3.82 -3.17 27.05
CA GLU A 151 -4.14 -4.11 28.12
C GLU A 151 -3.04 -5.17 28.25
N PRO A 152 -2.62 -5.50 29.49
CA PRO A 152 -1.56 -6.48 29.69
C PRO A 152 -1.91 -7.85 29.09
N CYS A 153 -0.93 -8.47 28.45
CA CYS A 153 -0.94 -9.91 28.19
C CYS A 153 -0.33 -10.59 29.40
N ASP A 154 -1.01 -11.57 29.97
CA ASP A 154 -0.62 -12.34 31.16
C ASP A 154 -1.09 -13.79 31.07
N ALA A 155 -0.81 -14.59 32.12
CA ALA A 155 -1.19 -16.00 32.15
C ALA A 155 -2.70 -16.24 32.01
N THR A 156 -3.55 -15.29 32.42
CA THR A 156 -5.00 -15.42 32.34
C THR A 156 -5.53 -15.19 30.92
N ARG A 157 -4.72 -14.54 30.07
CA ARG A 157 -5.03 -14.22 28.67
C ARG A 157 -4.21 -15.03 27.68
N LEU A 158 -3.43 -16.01 28.15
CA LEU A 158 -2.62 -16.86 27.26
C LEU A 158 -3.49 -17.42 26.12
N HIS A 159 -3.00 -17.27 24.89
CA HIS A 159 -3.68 -17.59 23.62
C HIS A 159 -4.88 -16.69 23.26
N ALA A 160 -5.18 -15.65 24.04
CA ALA A 160 -6.17 -14.67 23.62
C ALA A 160 -5.71 -13.98 22.33
N VAL A 161 -6.64 -13.75 21.40
CA VAL A 161 -6.38 -13.09 20.12
C VAL A 161 -6.98 -11.69 20.12
N ALA A 162 -6.17 -10.70 19.77
CA ALA A 162 -6.59 -9.33 19.56
C ALA A 162 -6.53 -8.97 18.07
N ARG A 163 -7.59 -8.35 17.55
CA ARG A 163 -7.72 -7.86 16.17
C ARG A 163 -7.80 -6.34 16.21
N VAL A 164 -6.68 -5.67 16.02
CA VAL A 164 -6.56 -4.22 16.21
C VAL A 164 -6.71 -3.50 14.88
N PRO A 165 -7.73 -2.64 14.72
CA PRO A 165 -7.98 -1.93 13.47
C PRO A 165 -6.78 -1.08 13.03
N TYR A 166 -6.51 -1.05 11.72
CA TYR A 166 -5.53 -0.16 11.12
C TYR A 166 -5.90 0.24 9.71
N THR A 167 -5.32 1.34 9.25
CA THR A 167 -5.26 1.73 7.85
C THR A 167 -3.82 2.02 7.45
N ALA A 168 -3.52 1.90 6.15
CA ALA A 168 -2.22 2.24 5.58
C ALA A 168 -2.33 2.51 4.08
N SER A 169 -1.34 3.23 3.53
CA SER A 169 -1.10 3.25 2.08
C SER A 169 0.09 2.36 1.76
N TYR A 170 -0.06 1.52 0.75
CA TYR A 170 1.00 0.71 0.18
C TYR A 170 1.36 1.24 -1.20
N TYR A 171 2.64 1.56 -1.41
CA TYR A 171 3.18 1.95 -2.71
C TYR A 171 4.06 0.84 -3.25
N PHE A 172 3.78 0.42 -4.49
CA PHE A 172 4.51 -0.66 -5.16
C PHE A 172 5.41 -0.07 -6.24
N TYR A 173 6.66 -0.56 -6.30
CA TYR A 173 7.72 -0.10 -7.18
C TYR A 173 8.20 -1.23 -8.08
N ARG A 174 8.55 -0.90 -9.33
CA ARG A 174 9.12 -1.81 -10.33
C ARG A 174 10.39 -1.28 -10.99
#